data_a57f84bad6cd36c9b479983c34034aaf
#
_entry.id   a57f84bad6cd36c9b479983c34034aaf
#
_cell.length_a   1.000
_cell.length_b   1.000
_cell.length_c   1.000
_cell.angle_alpha   90.00
_cell.angle_beta   90.00
_cell.angle_gamma   90.00
#
_symmetry.space_group_name_H-M   'P 1'
#
loop_
_entity.id
_entity.type
_entity.pdbx_description
1 polymer ?
#
loop_
_entity_poly.entity_id
_entity_poly.type
_entity_poly.pdbx_seq_one_letter_code
_entity_poly.pdbx_strand_id
1 'polypeptide(L)'
;MRRRGHVHLALRRIAAALACVFAVASTTAADAPKHEIQDPHYGDTLFHFFQDHYFTSITTLMVSEHFDRVPHHADEAEVLRGGMLLSYGMQREAGEIFAQLIERGASPAVRDRAWFYLAKIRYQRGYLDEADAALAQVENHLPPALEEERGLLQANLLMARADYAGAAAALAAMPGKTPGARYVRYNLGIALIRAGDSARGSAVLDALGQEKAENEEFRSLRDRANVALGFEALTENQPKAARGYLERVRLKSLHANKALLGFGWAAAALKEPKLALVPWLELAQRDVGDSAALEAR
;
A
#
# COMPACT_ATOMS: atom_id res chain seq x y z
N MET A 1 -22.28 16.11 -0.26
CA MET A 1 -21.19 16.38 0.71
C MET A 1 -20.54 15.07 1.22
N ARG A 2 -20.01 14.16 0.37
CA ARG A 2 -19.44 12.85 0.80
C ARG A 2 -18.13 12.44 0.10
N ARG A 3 -17.39 13.38 -0.53
CA ARG A 3 -16.11 13.06 -1.23
C ARG A 3 -14.83 13.37 -0.44
N ARG A 4 -14.91 13.96 0.76
CA ARG A 4 -13.72 14.36 1.55
C ARG A 4 -13.01 13.21 2.29
N GLY A 5 -13.65 12.07 2.52
CA GLY A 5 -13.08 10.98 3.31
C GLY A 5 -11.99 10.14 2.61
N HIS A 6 -12.04 10.02 1.28
CA HIS A 6 -11.15 9.11 0.56
C HIS A 6 -9.76 9.70 0.27
N VAL A 7 -9.68 11.02 0.10
CA VAL A 7 -8.39 11.70 -0.11
C VAL A 7 -7.53 11.66 1.16
N HIS A 8 -8.16 11.82 2.34
CA HIS A 8 -7.44 11.75 3.62
C HIS A 8 -6.88 10.36 3.96
N LEU A 9 -7.52 9.29 3.47
CA LEU A 9 -7.07 7.93 3.76
C LEU A 9 -5.83 7.54 2.94
N ALA A 10 -5.78 7.94 1.68
CA ALA A 10 -4.61 7.73 0.81
C ALA A 10 -3.40 8.57 1.27
N LEU A 11 -3.65 9.81 1.69
CA LEU A 11 -2.65 10.72 2.25
C LEU A 11 -2.04 10.21 3.57
N ARG A 12 -2.86 9.62 4.46
CA ARG A 12 -2.38 9.02 5.72
C ARG A 12 -1.41 7.85 5.48
N ARG A 13 -1.57 7.10 4.41
CA ARG A 13 -0.71 5.96 4.08
C ARG A 13 0.71 6.37 3.67
N ILE A 14 0.82 7.49 2.95
CA ILE A 14 2.12 8.03 2.50
C ILE A 14 2.75 8.87 3.60
N ALA A 15 1.96 9.55 4.42
CA ALA A 15 2.44 10.28 5.58
C ALA A 15 3.02 9.35 6.64
N ALA A 16 2.43 8.18 6.89
CA ALA A 16 3.00 7.18 7.79
C ALA A 16 4.37 6.70 7.30
N ALA A 17 4.53 6.51 5.98
CA ALA A 17 5.80 6.11 5.39
C ALA A 17 6.87 7.21 5.43
N LEU A 18 6.47 8.47 5.24
CA LEU A 18 7.38 9.62 5.37
C LEU A 18 7.63 10.02 6.84
N ALA A 19 6.64 9.87 7.74
CA ALA A 19 6.80 10.14 9.16
C ALA A 19 7.81 9.20 9.84
N CYS A 20 7.89 7.92 9.40
CA CYS A 20 8.89 6.99 9.91
C CYS A 20 10.34 7.35 9.56
N VAL A 21 10.58 8.29 8.65
CA VAL A 21 11.93 8.81 8.36
C VAL A 21 12.52 9.53 9.59
N PHE A 22 11.67 10.00 10.53
CA PHE A 22 12.10 10.78 11.70
C PHE A 22 11.67 10.22 13.06
N ALA A 23 10.87 9.14 13.12
CA ALA A 23 10.44 8.51 14.35
C ALA A 23 11.44 7.47 14.86
N VAL A 24 12.73 7.81 14.92
CA VAL A 24 13.72 7.04 15.66
C VAL A 24 14.22 7.87 16.82
N ALA A 25 13.47 7.90 17.89
CA ALA A 25 14.01 8.27 19.19
C ALA A 25 13.15 7.68 20.30
N SER A 26 13.44 6.48 20.71
CA SER A 26 13.36 6.03 22.11
C SER A 26 13.73 4.56 22.21
N THR A 27 15.01 4.23 22.04
CA THR A 27 15.69 3.18 22.83
C THR A 27 17.19 3.46 22.80
N THR A 28 17.70 3.85 23.93
CA THR A 28 19.08 3.76 24.46
C THR A 28 20.19 3.34 23.51
N ALA A 29 21.12 4.21 23.38
CA ALA A 29 22.55 4.08 23.39
C ALA A 29 23.27 4.67 22.18
N ALA A 30 24.32 5.37 22.50
CA ALA A 30 25.41 5.87 21.67
C ALA A 30 24.97 6.84 20.54
N ASP A 31 25.25 8.09 20.80
CA ASP A 31 25.39 9.22 19.87
C ASP A 31 25.13 8.94 18.38
N ALA A 32 23.85 8.72 18.02
CA ALA A 32 23.43 9.02 16.68
C ALA A 32 23.51 10.55 16.51
N PRO A 33 24.08 11.07 15.41
CA PRO A 33 24.15 12.50 15.19
C PRO A 33 22.73 13.07 15.32
N LYS A 34 22.54 13.99 16.25
CA LYS A 34 21.29 14.75 16.35
C LYS A 34 21.13 15.45 15.01
N HIS A 35 20.15 15.04 14.21
CA HIS A 35 19.74 15.79 13.03
C HIS A 35 19.13 17.11 13.50
N GLU A 36 19.98 18.10 13.70
CA GLU A 36 19.57 19.44 14.07
C GLU A 36 19.02 20.14 12.84
N ILE A 37 17.78 20.64 12.95
CA ILE A 37 17.15 21.43 11.87
C ILE A 37 17.83 22.78 11.86
N GLN A 38 18.68 23.03 10.86
CA GLN A 38 19.44 24.27 10.73
C GLN A 38 18.62 25.38 10.06
N ASP A 39 17.68 25.01 9.17
CA ASP A 39 16.81 25.97 8.48
C ASP A 39 15.44 26.05 9.18
N PRO A 40 15.10 27.18 9.85
CA PRO A 40 13.82 27.32 10.55
C PRO A 40 12.61 27.11 9.61
N HIS A 41 12.69 27.55 8.37
CA HIS A 41 11.63 27.36 7.37
C HIS A 41 11.43 25.90 6.95
N TYR A 42 12.49 25.09 6.99
CA TYR A 42 12.35 23.64 6.85
C TYR A 42 11.65 23.05 8.08
N GLY A 43 11.98 23.57 9.27
CA GLY A 43 11.28 23.21 10.52
C GLY A 43 9.79 23.50 10.46
N ASP A 44 9.38 24.68 9.95
CA ASP A 44 7.96 25.04 9.75
C ASP A 44 7.26 24.06 8.77
N THR A 45 7.95 23.69 7.71
CA THR A 45 7.45 22.71 6.75
C THR A 45 7.19 21.36 7.41
N LEU A 46 8.16 20.86 8.20
CA LEU A 46 8.02 19.60 8.92
C LEU A 46 6.92 19.67 9.99
N PHE A 47 6.79 20.79 10.68
CA PHE A 47 5.73 21.01 11.66
C PHE A 47 4.33 20.82 11.04
N HIS A 48 4.07 21.45 9.89
CA HIS A 48 2.81 21.25 9.16
C HIS A 48 2.67 19.84 8.63
N PHE A 49 3.75 19.22 8.14
CA PHE A 49 3.76 17.85 7.65
C PHE A 49 3.33 16.85 8.74
N PHE A 50 3.90 16.93 9.93
CA PHE A 50 3.57 16.03 11.04
C PHE A 50 2.20 16.28 11.68
N GLN A 51 1.57 17.41 11.38
CA GLN A 51 0.19 17.70 11.76
C GLN A 51 -0.84 17.30 10.68
N ASP A 52 -0.44 16.53 9.68
CA ASP A 52 -1.27 16.14 8.54
C ASP A 52 -1.78 17.34 7.70
N HIS A 53 -1.18 18.54 7.87
CA HIS A 53 -1.48 19.73 7.08
C HIS A 53 -0.66 19.76 5.78
N TYR A 54 -0.78 18.70 4.96
CA TYR A 54 0.11 18.47 3.80
C TYR A 54 0.07 19.59 2.76
N PHE A 55 -1.10 20.18 2.51
CA PHE A 55 -1.20 21.30 1.56
C PHE A 55 -0.43 22.52 2.07
N THR A 56 -0.57 22.86 3.35
CA THR A 56 0.20 23.94 3.97
C THR A 56 1.69 23.62 3.97
N SER A 57 2.06 22.40 4.30
CA SER A 57 3.46 21.96 4.31
C SER A 57 4.11 22.14 2.93
N ILE A 58 3.48 21.62 1.86
CA ILE A 58 4.08 21.74 0.51
C ILE A 58 4.13 23.19 0.02
N THR A 59 3.11 24.00 0.30
CA THR A 59 3.10 25.41 -0.13
C THR A 59 4.12 26.23 0.64
N THR A 60 4.27 26.02 1.97
CA THR A 60 5.30 26.65 2.78
C THR A 60 6.69 26.28 2.28
N LEU A 61 6.91 25.01 1.93
CA LEU A 61 8.18 24.54 1.39
C LEU A 61 8.51 25.20 0.05
N MET A 62 7.58 25.20 -0.89
CA MET A 62 7.77 25.80 -2.22
C MET A 62 8.08 27.31 -2.13
N VAL A 63 7.43 28.04 -1.22
CA VAL A 63 7.74 29.45 -0.95
C VAL A 63 9.14 29.59 -0.35
N SER A 64 9.52 28.73 0.59
CA SER A 64 10.82 28.77 1.24
C SER A 64 11.95 28.44 0.27
N GLU A 65 11.77 27.48 -0.63
CA GLU A 65 12.69 27.15 -1.72
C GLU A 65 12.85 28.33 -2.69
N HIS A 66 11.74 28.95 -3.09
CA HIS A 66 11.75 30.10 -4.01
C HIS A 66 12.59 31.29 -3.49
N PHE A 67 12.61 31.49 -2.18
CA PHE A 67 13.37 32.55 -1.53
C PHE A 67 14.72 32.07 -0.95
N ASP A 68 15.20 30.89 -1.33
CA ASP A 68 16.47 30.28 -0.85
C ASP A 68 16.61 30.26 0.67
N ARG A 69 15.53 29.85 1.37
CA ARG A 69 15.46 29.83 2.85
C ARG A 69 15.72 28.46 3.47
N VAL A 70 16.08 27.46 2.64
CA VAL A 70 16.33 26.08 3.07
C VAL A 70 17.67 25.52 2.54
N PRO A 71 18.76 26.32 2.52
CA PRO A 71 20.00 25.92 1.87
C PRO A 71 20.69 24.72 2.53
N HIS A 72 20.56 24.53 3.85
CA HIS A 72 21.18 23.42 4.57
C HIS A 72 20.41 22.11 4.43
N HIS A 73 19.14 22.18 4.03
CA HIS A 73 18.25 21.03 3.86
C HIS A 73 17.69 20.91 2.44
N ALA A 74 18.36 21.49 1.43
CA ALA A 74 17.84 21.58 0.06
C ALA A 74 17.48 20.22 -0.53
N ASP A 75 18.33 19.20 -0.36
CA ASP A 75 18.09 17.86 -0.90
C ASP A 75 16.97 17.12 -0.15
N GLU A 76 16.93 17.21 1.17
CA GLU A 76 15.87 16.67 2.01
C GLU A 76 14.51 17.32 1.73
N ALA A 77 14.52 18.64 1.53
CA ALA A 77 13.35 19.44 1.16
C ALA A 77 12.76 18.97 -0.17
N GLU A 78 13.60 18.78 -1.18
CA GLU A 78 13.20 18.26 -2.49
C GLU A 78 12.64 16.83 -2.41
N VAL A 79 13.26 15.92 -1.63
CA VAL A 79 12.69 14.58 -1.41
C VAL A 79 11.33 14.67 -0.74
N LEU A 80 11.16 15.53 0.26
CA LEU A 80 9.89 15.72 0.95
C LEU A 80 8.84 16.29 -0.02
N ARG A 81 9.19 17.29 -0.83
CA ARG A 81 8.33 17.86 -1.85
C ARG A 81 7.90 16.83 -2.88
N GLY A 82 8.84 16.06 -3.42
CA GLY A 82 8.55 14.97 -4.36
C GLY A 82 7.62 13.92 -3.75
N GLY A 83 7.85 13.52 -2.49
CA GLY A 83 6.98 12.59 -1.77
C GLY A 83 5.55 13.12 -1.58
N MET A 84 5.39 14.39 -1.21
CA MET A 84 4.08 15.03 -1.09
C MET A 84 3.37 15.14 -2.45
N LEU A 85 4.07 15.56 -3.51
CA LEU A 85 3.52 15.61 -4.88
C LEU A 85 3.05 14.22 -5.33
N LEU A 86 3.85 13.18 -5.07
CA LEU A 86 3.46 11.79 -5.38
C LEU A 86 2.19 11.39 -4.65
N SER A 87 2.01 11.82 -3.39
CA SER A 87 0.79 11.55 -2.63
C SER A 87 -0.46 12.22 -3.20
N TYR A 88 -0.28 13.36 -3.86
CA TYR A 88 -1.34 14.05 -4.61
C TYR A 88 -1.57 13.47 -6.02
N GLY A 89 -0.83 12.43 -6.42
CA GLY A 89 -0.93 11.81 -7.73
C GLY A 89 -0.15 12.54 -8.85
N MET A 90 0.66 13.54 -8.49
CA MET A 90 1.49 14.31 -9.41
C MET A 90 2.79 13.55 -9.74
N GLN A 91 2.62 12.37 -10.38
CA GLN A 91 3.72 11.42 -10.61
C GLN A 91 4.81 11.97 -11.54
N ARG A 92 4.45 12.82 -12.50
CA ARG A 92 5.41 13.39 -13.45
C ARG A 92 6.33 14.36 -12.74
N GLU A 93 5.76 15.32 -12.03
CA GLU A 93 6.48 16.36 -11.28
C GLU A 93 7.35 15.74 -10.18
N ALA A 94 6.83 14.76 -9.45
CA ALA A 94 7.59 14.01 -8.46
C ALA A 94 8.76 13.26 -9.10
N GLY A 95 8.53 12.62 -10.25
CA GLY A 95 9.56 11.89 -10.99
C GLY A 95 10.69 12.78 -11.48
N GLU A 96 10.39 13.99 -11.95
CA GLU A 96 11.37 15.00 -12.38
C GLU A 96 12.27 15.42 -11.20
N ILE A 97 11.69 15.66 -10.00
CA ILE A 97 12.43 15.99 -8.79
C ILE A 97 13.41 14.86 -8.43
N PHE A 98 12.94 13.63 -8.37
CA PHE A 98 13.78 12.50 -8.00
C PHE A 98 14.90 12.24 -9.01
N ALA A 99 14.63 12.40 -10.31
CA ALA A 99 15.66 12.31 -11.34
C ALA A 99 16.75 13.38 -11.17
N GLN A 100 16.37 14.63 -10.91
CA GLN A 100 17.30 15.72 -10.66
C GLN A 100 18.17 15.50 -9.41
N LEU A 101 17.58 14.97 -8.31
CA LEU A 101 18.33 14.63 -7.11
C LEU A 101 19.42 13.58 -7.38
N ILE A 102 19.12 12.60 -8.22
CA ILE A 102 20.07 11.57 -8.63
C ILE A 102 21.18 12.17 -9.52
N GLU A 103 20.80 12.95 -10.53
CA GLU A 103 21.74 13.54 -11.50
C GLU A 103 22.73 14.50 -10.85
N ARG A 104 22.28 15.33 -9.90
CA ARG A 104 23.16 16.28 -9.21
C ARG A 104 24.02 15.64 -8.11
N GLY A 105 23.89 14.33 -7.89
CA GLY A 105 24.73 13.60 -6.94
C GLY A 105 24.43 13.92 -5.47
N ALA A 106 23.16 14.05 -5.13
CA ALA A 106 22.73 14.22 -3.74
C ALA A 106 23.30 13.16 -2.80
N SER A 107 23.23 13.38 -1.49
CA SER A 107 23.77 12.45 -0.49
C SER A 107 23.25 11.01 -0.67
N PRO A 108 24.01 9.97 -0.27
CA PRO A 108 23.59 8.57 -0.48
C PRO A 108 22.17 8.27 0.06
N ALA A 109 21.84 8.78 1.25
CA ALA A 109 20.52 8.59 1.83
C ALA A 109 19.39 9.28 1.05
N VAL A 110 19.66 10.42 0.43
CA VAL A 110 18.71 11.13 -0.44
C VAL A 110 18.57 10.40 -1.76
N ARG A 111 19.68 9.94 -2.37
CA ARG A 111 19.66 9.19 -3.63
C ARG A 111 18.89 7.88 -3.49
N ASP A 112 19.09 7.13 -2.42
CA ASP A 112 18.37 5.88 -2.18
C ASP A 112 16.86 6.11 -2.10
N ARG A 113 16.43 7.17 -1.41
CA ARG A 113 15.01 7.56 -1.38
C ARG A 113 14.50 7.97 -2.76
N ALA A 114 15.29 8.73 -3.52
CA ALA A 114 14.92 9.13 -4.87
C ALA A 114 14.78 7.92 -5.81
N TRP A 115 15.72 6.98 -5.79
CA TRP A 115 15.63 5.73 -6.54
C TRP A 115 14.43 4.88 -6.16
N PHE A 116 14.16 4.74 -4.85
CA PHE A 116 12.99 4.03 -4.35
C PHE A 116 11.67 4.64 -4.87
N TYR A 117 11.51 5.96 -4.79
CA TYR A 117 10.30 6.63 -5.27
C TYR A 117 10.17 6.56 -6.79
N LEU A 118 11.26 6.65 -7.55
CA LEU A 118 11.24 6.41 -8.99
C LEU A 118 10.80 4.98 -9.32
N ALA A 119 11.33 3.99 -8.63
CA ALA A 119 10.88 2.60 -8.78
C ALA A 119 9.38 2.45 -8.54
N LYS A 120 8.87 3.08 -7.48
CA LYS A 120 7.45 3.08 -7.13
C LYS A 120 6.57 3.72 -8.22
N ILE A 121 6.99 4.86 -8.78
CA ILE A 121 6.29 5.54 -9.89
C ILE A 121 6.29 4.65 -11.14
N ARG A 122 7.43 4.08 -11.51
CA ARG A 122 7.57 3.21 -12.68
C ARG A 122 6.70 1.97 -12.55
N TYR A 123 6.71 1.31 -11.38
CA TYR A 123 5.81 0.21 -11.08
C TYR A 123 4.33 0.57 -11.24
N GLN A 124 3.89 1.71 -10.68
CA GLN A 124 2.50 2.18 -10.80
C GLN A 124 2.07 2.46 -12.25
N ARG A 125 3.03 2.81 -13.11
CA ARG A 125 2.81 3.01 -14.55
C ARG A 125 2.92 1.72 -15.38
N GLY A 126 3.25 0.60 -14.77
CA GLY A 126 3.43 -0.68 -15.44
C GLY A 126 4.79 -0.88 -16.12
N TYR A 127 5.74 0.02 -15.89
CA TYR A 127 7.11 -0.09 -16.40
C TYR A 127 7.93 -0.98 -15.46
N LEU A 128 7.68 -2.30 -15.54
CA LEU A 128 8.20 -3.27 -14.55
C LEU A 128 9.71 -3.40 -14.59
N ASP A 129 10.31 -3.40 -15.79
CA ASP A 129 11.77 -3.54 -15.94
C ASP A 129 12.51 -2.29 -15.47
N GLU A 130 11.99 -1.12 -15.77
CA GLU A 130 12.55 0.15 -15.29
C GLU A 130 12.35 0.33 -13.79
N ALA A 131 11.23 -0.18 -13.24
CA ALA A 131 11.00 -0.18 -11.80
C ALA A 131 12.01 -1.06 -11.06
N ASP A 132 12.28 -2.25 -11.58
CA ASP A 132 13.26 -3.18 -11.03
C ASP A 132 14.69 -2.62 -11.14
N ALA A 133 15.05 -2.07 -12.30
CA ALA A 133 16.33 -1.41 -12.51
C ALA A 133 16.55 -0.24 -11.54
N ALA A 134 15.52 0.57 -11.28
CA ALA A 134 15.60 1.65 -10.31
C ALA A 134 15.72 1.13 -8.87
N LEU A 135 14.98 0.07 -8.53
CA LEU A 135 15.03 -0.54 -7.21
C LEU A 135 16.39 -1.16 -6.90
N ALA A 136 17.07 -1.70 -7.92
CA ALA A 136 18.41 -2.24 -7.83
C ALA A 136 19.49 -1.18 -7.56
N GLN A 137 19.21 0.12 -7.79
CA GLN A 137 20.13 1.22 -7.47
C GLN A 137 20.07 1.65 -6.00
N VAL A 138 19.06 1.19 -5.26
CA VAL A 138 18.95 1.45 -3.82
C VAL A 138 19.99 0.62 -3.10
N GLU A 139 20.93 1.29 -2.42
CA GLU A 139 21.99 0.63 -1.65
C GLU A 139 21.45 0.19 -0.27
N ASN A 140 21.84 0.81 0.83
CA ASN A 140 21.38 0.40 2.18
C ASN A 140 21.17 1.63 3.09
N HIS A 141 20.72 2.74 2.53
CA HIS A 141 20.57 3.99 3.27
C HIS A 141 19.11 4.41 3.46
N LEU A 142 18.16 3.49 3.19
CA LEU A 142 16.75 3.76 3.44
C LEU A 142 16.43 3.68 4.94
N PRO A 143 15.57 4.56 5.45
CA PRO A 143 14.99 4.40 6.78
C PRO A 143 14.22 3.07 6.89
N PRO A 144 14.12 2.45 8.10
CA PRO A 144 13.49 1.14 8.28
C PRO A 144 12.07 1.00 7.69
N ALA A 145 11.27 2.08 7.74
CA ALA A 145 9.93 2.07 7.17
C ALA A 145 9.94 2.00 5.63
N LEU A 146 10.86 2.70 4.97
CA LEU A 146 11.01 2.64 3.52
C LEU A 146 11.67 1.31 3.08
N GLU A 147 12.51 0.71 3.91
CA GLU A 147 13.02 -0.65 3.66
C GLU A 147 11.89 -1.69 3.65
N GLU A 148 10.91 -1.57 4.55
CA GLU A 148 9.73 -2.42 4.51
C GLU A 148 8.92 -2.21 3.21
N GLU A 149 8.68 -0.96 2.82
CA GLU A 149 8.00 -0.66 1.56
C GLU A 149 8.81 -1.13 0.33
N ARG A 150 10.14 -1.04 0.38
CA ARG A 150 11.02 -1.57 -0.66
C ARG A 150 10.84 -3.07 -0.83
N GLY A 151 10.85 -3.82 0.28
CA GLY A 151 10.60 -5.27 0.27
C GLY A 151 9.22 -5.62 -0.30
N LEU A 152 8.19 -4.87 0.06
CA LEU A 152 6.84 -5.03 -0.51
C LEU A 152 6.80 -4.71 -2.02
N LEU A 153 7.49 -3.66 -2.46
CA LEU A 153 7.58 -3.30 -3.88
C LEU A 153 8.30 -4.39 -4.68
N GLN A 154 9.40 -4.92 -4.15
CA GLN A 154 10.13 -6.05 -4.76
C GLN A 154 9.22 -7.28 -4.92
N ALA A 155 8.49 -7.65 -3.86
CA ALA A 155 7.55 -8.76 -3.93
C ALA A 155 6.43 -8.51 -4.96
N ASN A 156 5.92 -7.29 -5.04
CA ASN A 156 4.91 -6.92 -6.03
C ASN A 156 5.45 -6.98 -7.47
N LEU A 157 6.70 -6.63 -7.71
CA LEU A 157 7.37 -6.80 -9.01
C LEU A 157 7.48 -8.28 -9.40
N LEU A 158 7.89 -9.14 -8.47
CA LEU A 158 7.92 -10.59 -8.68
C LEU A 158 6.54 -11.15 -9.00
N MET A 159 5.50 -10.72 -8.25
CA MET A 159 4.12 -11.12 -8.54
C MET A 159 3.63 -10.63 -9.90
N ALA A 160 3.97 -9.42 -10.31
CA ALA A 160 3.61 -8.88 -11.62
C ALA A 160 4.25 -9.64 -12.79
N ARG A 161 5.43 -10.24 -12.55
CA ARG A 161 6.13 -11.12 -13.48
C ARG A 161 5.71 -12.59 -13.37
N ALA A 162 4.67 -12.88 -12.56
CA ALA A 162 4.21 -14.22 -12.24
C ALA A 162 5.25 -15.13 -11.53
N ASP A 163 6.32 -14.58 -10.98
CA ASP A 163 7.23 -15.28 -10.07
C ASP A 163 6.62 -15.29 -8.65
N TYR A 164 5.58 -16.08 -8.50
CA TYR A 164 4.85 -16.16 -7.24
C TYR A 164 5.64 -16.88 -6.14
N ALA A 165 6.49 -17.86 -6.51
CA ALA A 165 7.34 -18.56 -5.56
C ALA A 165 8.42 -17.63 -5.01
N GLY A 166 9.10 -16.86 -5.86
CA GLY A 166 10.04 -15.83 -5.46
C GLY A 166 9.40 -14.76 -4.58
N ALA A 167 8.20 -14.29 -4.95
CA ALA A 167 7.45 -13.34 -4.15
C ALA A 167 7.11 -13.89 -2.75
N ALA A 168 6.64 -15.14 -2.67
CA ALA A 168 6.33 -15.77 -1.39
C ALA A 168 7.58 -15.92 -0.50
N ALA A 169 8.73 -16.31 -1.09
CA ALA A 169 9.99 -16.41 -0.36
C ALA A 169 10.45 -15.04 0.18
N ALA A 170 10.39 -13.99 -0.66
CA ALA A 170 10.75 -12.63 -0.25
C ALA A 170 9.86 -12.11 0.89
N LEU A 171 8.54 -12.28 0.77
CA LEU A 171 7.58 -11.86 1.79
C LEU A 171 7.72 -12.64 3.11
N ALA A 172 8.00 -13.94 3.03
CA ALA A 172 8.21 -14.76 4.21
C ALA A 172 9.46 -14.39 5.01
N ALA A 173 10.47 -13.80 4.36
CA ALA A 173 11.69 -13.33 4.98
C ALA A 173 11.54 -11.96 5.67
N MET A 174 10.45 -11.23 5.40
CA MET A 174 10.21 -9.90 5.98
C MET A 174 9.85 -9.94 7.47
N PRO A 175 10.21 -8.91 8.26
CA PRO A 175 9.88 -8.85 9.68
C PRO A 175 8.36 -8.90 9.94
N GLY A 176 7.93 -9.78 10.84
CA GLY A 176 6.50 -10.00 11.12
C GLY A 176 5.85 -9.02 12.11
N LYS A 177 6.60 -8.06 12.66
CA LYS A 177 6.11 -7.13 13.71
C LYS A 177 6.36 -5.67 13.32
N THR A 178 5.96 -5.30 12.12
CA THR A 178 6.08 -3.95 11.58
C THR A 178 4.69 -3.36 11.34
N PRO A 179 4.54 -2.04 11.18
CA PRO A 179 3.27 -1.42 10.80
C PRO A 179 2.65 -2.02 9.52
N GLY A 180 3.48 -2.42 8.55
CA GLY A 180 3.07 -3.02 7.29
C GLY A 180 2.86 -4.54 7.34
N ALA A 181 3.15 -5.22 8.46
CA ALA A 181 3.12 -6.68 8.55
C ALA A 181 1.80 -7.34 8.10
N ARG A 182 0.66 -6.65 8.23
CA ARG A 182 -0.63 -7.15 7.74
C ARG A 182 -0.69 -7.17 6.21
N TYR A 183 -0.10 -6.18 5.54
CA TYR A 183 0.04 -6.16 4.07
C TYR A 183 1.01 -7.22 3.58
N VAL A 184 2.12 -7.41 4.28
CA VAL A 184 3.08 -8.50 4.01
C VAL A 184 2.36 -9.85 4.07
N ARG A 185 1.60 -10.14 5.12
CA ARG A 185 0.84 -11.39 5.27
C ARG A 185 -0.25 -11.54 4.20
N TYR A 186 -0.97 -10.47 3.86
CA TYR A 186 -1.93 -10.52 2.77
C TYR A 186 -1.27 -10.91 1.45
N ASN A 187 -0.19 -10.22 1.07
CA ASN A 187 0.53 -10.49 -0.17
C ASN A 187 1.19 -11.88 -0.15
N LEU A 188 1.72 -12.33 1.01
CA LEU A 188 2.25 -13.68 1.19
C LEU A 188 1.18 -14.74 0.94
N GLY A 189 -0.01 -14.58 1.52
CA GLY A 189 -1.11 -15.52 1.29
C GLY A 189 -1.50 -15.62 -0.17
N ILE A 190 -1.62 -14.47 -0.87
CA ILE A 190 -1.90 -14.43 -2.31
C ILE A 190 -0.77 -15.08 -3.12
N ALA A 191 0.49 -14.77 -2.81
CA ALA A 191 1.66 -15.32 -3.51
C ALA A 191 1.74 -16.84 -3.37
N LEU A 192 1.50 -17.37 -2.16
CA LEU A 192 1.45 -18.82 -1.90
C LEU A 192 0.34 -19.52 -2.70
N ILE A 193 -0.88 -18.98 -2.69
CA ILE A 193 -1.98 -19.53 -3.48
C ILE A 193 -1.60 -19.55 -4.97
N ARG A 194 -1.10 -18.46 -5.49
CA ARG A 194 -0.69 -18.35 -6.89
C ARG A 194 0.50 -19.24 -7.26
N ALA A 195 1.35 -19.55 -6.29
CA ALA A 195 2.46 -20.51 -6.44
C ALA A 195 2.00 -21.97 -6.37
N GLY A 196 0.71 -22.23 -6.13
CA GLY A 196 0.12 -23.59 -6.00
C GLY A 196 0.13 -24.14 -4.57
N ASP A 197 0.55 -23.37 -3.58
CA ASP A 197 0.48 -23.75 -2.15
C ASP A 197 -0.78 -23.14 -1.51
N SER A 198 -1.95 -23.56 -2.04
CA SER A 198 -3.26 -23.05 -1.59
C SER A 198 -3.51 -23.33 -0.11
N ALA A 199 -3.02 -24.44 0.43
CA ALA A 199 -3.22 -24.78 1.84
C ALA A 199 -2.55 -23.78 2.79
N ARG A 200 -1.26 -23.47 2.57
CA ARG A 200 -0.53 -22.50 3.39
C ARG A 200 -1.03 -21.09 3.14
N GLY A 201 -1.28 -20.73 1.88
CA GLY A 201 -1.78 -19.41 1.51
C GLY A 201 -3.13 -19.11 2.14
N SER A 202 -4.07 -20.07 2.07
CA SER A 202 -5.39 -19.95 2.71
C SER A 202 -5.30 -19.85 4.22
N ALA A 203 -4.40 -20.59 4.87
CA ALA A 203 -4.18 -20.49 6.32
C ALA A 203 -3.70 -19.08 6.74
N VAL A 204 -2.78 -18.49 5.97
CA VAL A 204 -2.28 -17.12 6.23
C VAL A 204 -3.38 -16.09 6.05
N LEU A 205 -4.18 -16.19 4.97
CA LEU A 205 -5.29 -15.27 4.71
C LEU A 205 -6.43 -15.44 5.72
N ASP A 206 -6.73 -16.67 6.15
CA ASP A 206 -7.79 -16.93 7.12
C ASP A 206 -7.45 -16.35 8.50
N ALA A 207 -6.21 -16.50 8.95
CA ALA A 207 -5.72 -15.85 10.16
C ALA A 207 -5.90 -14.32 10.07
N LEU A 208 -5.52 -13.71 8.96
CA LEU A 208 -5.70 -12.27 8.73
C LEU A 208 -7.19 -11.88 8.63
N GLY A 209 -8.00 -12.70 7.98
CA GLY A 209 -9.44 -12.50 7.78
C GLY A 209 -10.26 -12.52 9.08
N GLN A 210 -9.72 -13.09 10.14
CA GLN A 210 -10.35 -13.20 11.46
C GLN A 210 -9.81 -12.19 12.48
N GLU A 211 -8.73 -11.46 12.17
CA GLU A 211 -8.15 -10.50 13.10
C GLU A 211 -9.11 -9.38 13.47
N LYS A 212 -8.99 -8.93 14.73
CA LYS A 212 -9.62 -7.67 15.15
C LYS A 212 -8.95 -6.50 14.48
N ALA A 213 -9.74 -5.66 13.81
CA ALA A 213 -9.24 -4.51 13.09
C ALA A 213 -9.66 -3.20 13.78
N GLU A 214 -8.67 -2.34 14.08
CA GLU A 214 -8.83 -1.12 14.86
C GLU A 214 -9.41 0.03 14.02
N ASN A 215 -9.08 0.06 12.72
CA ASN A 215 -9.44 1.13 11.81
C ASN A 215 -10.08 0.60 10.52
N GLU A 216 -10.60 1.50 9.68
CA GLU A 216 -11.28 1.13 8.43
C GLU A 216 -10.32 0.50 7.41
N GLU A 217 -9.07 0.91 7.41
CA GLU A 217 -8.04 0.35 6.53
C GLU A 217 -7.85 -1.14 6.79
N PHE A 218 -7.64 -1.53 8.04
CA PHE A 218 -7.46 -2.94 8.40
C PHE A 218 -8.75 -3.75 8.32
N ARG A 219 -9.91 -3.12 8.56
CA ARG A 219 -11.21 -3.75 8.27
C ARG A 219 -11.36 -4.05 6.77
N SER A 220 -10.96 -3.13 5.90
CA SER A 220 -10.99 -3.34 4.46
C SER A 220 -9.99 -4.43 4.01
N LEU A 221 -8.80 -4.48 4.59
CA LEU A 221 -7.81 -5.53 4.29
C LEU A 221 -8.31 -6.92 4.71
N ARG A 222 -8.95 -7.02 5.89
CA ARG A 222 -9.61 -8.23 6.37
C ARG A 222 -10.73 -8.68 5.42
N ASP A 223 -11.58 -7.76 4.99
CA ASP A 223 -12.65 -8.07 4.03
C ASP A 223 -12.06 -8.56 2.69
N ARG A 224 -10.98 -7.95 2.23
CA ARG A 224 -10.26 -8.35 1.02
C ARG A 224 -9.67 -9.76 1.14
N ALA A 225 -9.12 -10.12 2.32
CA ALA A 225 -8.61 -11.47 2.57
C ALA A 225 -9.74 -12.51 2.53
N ASN A 226 -10.89 -12.22 3.14
CA ASN A 226 -12.05 -13.11 3.11
C ASN A 226 -12.64 -13.27 1.70
N VAL A 227 -12.64 -12.21 0.87
CA VAL A 227 -13.03 -12.32 -0.55
C VAL A 227 -12.06 -13.22 -1.31
N ALA A 228 -10.75 -13.05 -1.13
CA ALA A 228 -9.75 -13.90 -1.78
C ALA A 228 -9.92 -15.37 -1.43
N LEU A 229 -10.11 -15.68 -0.14
CA LEU A 229 -10.40 -17.04 0.34
C LEU A 229 -11.69 -17.61 -0.24
N GLY A 230 -12.74 -16.80 -0.32
CA GLY A 230 -14.02 -17.23 -0.88
C GLY A 230 -13.91 -17.64 -2.34
N PHE A 231 -13.19 -16.85 -3.15
CA PHE A 231 -12.98 -17.18 -4.57
C PHE A 231 -12.02 -18.35 -4.76
N GLU A 232 -10.97 -18.46 -3.93
CA GLU A 232 -10.07 -19.63 -3.95
C GLU A 232 -10.86 -20.91 -3.65
N ALA A 233 -11.68 -20.91 -2.60
CA ALA A 233 -12.51 -22.04 -2.25
C ALA A 233 -13.54 -22.41 -3.35
N LEU A 234 -14.07 -21.43 -4.10
CA LEU A 234 -14.89 -21.69 -5.28
C LEU A 234 -14.10 -22.38 -6.40
N THR A 235 -12.87 -21.92 -6.65
CA THR A 235 -11.97 -22.51 -7.66
C THR A 235 -11.63 -23.96 -7.31
N GLU A 236 -11.45 -24.24 -6.01
CA GLU A 236 -11.20 -25.59 -5.50
C GLU A 236 -12.47 -26.44 -5.34
N ASN A 237 -13.61 -25.98 -5.85
CA ASN A 237 -14.92 -26.64 -5.75
C ASN A 237 -15.35 -26.94 -4.28
N GLN A 238 -15.06 -25.98 -3.39
CA GLN A 238 -15.41 -26.03 -1.97
C GLN A 238 -16.48 -24.97 -1.62
N PRO A 239 -17.71 -25.03 -2.17
CA PRO A 239 -18.68 -23.95 -2.06
C PRO A 239 -19.16 -23.68 -0.64
N LYS A 240 -19.14 -24.70 0.23
CA LYS A 240 -19.49 -24.54 1.64
C LYS A 240 -18.46 -23.67 2.40
N ALA A 241 -17.16 -23.89 2.15
CA ALA A 241 -16.09 -23.08 2.71
C ALA A 241 -16.13 -21.67 2.13
N ALA A 242 -16.32 -21.53 0.80
CA ALA A 242 -16.46 -20.26 0.13
C ALA A 242 -17.53 -19.37 0.75
N ARG A 243 -18.73 -19.94 0.99
CA ARG A 243 -19.82 -19.23 1.66
C ARG A 243 -19.39 -18.72 3.04
N GLY A 244 -18.76 -19.56 3.85
CA GLY A 244 -18.31 -19.16 5.19
C GLY A 244 -17.30 -18.03 5.21
N TYR A 245 -16.38 -17.96 4.23
CA TYR A 245 -15.45 -16.84 4.08
C TYR A 245 -16.16 -15.57 3.63
N LEU A 246 -17.04 -15.67 2.62
CA LEU A 246 -17.73 -14.51 2.04
C LEU A 246 -18.74 -13.87 3.00
N GLU A 247 -19.35 -14.64 3.89
CA GLU A 247 -20.24 -14.16 4.97
C GLU A 247 -19.53 -13.23 5.96
N ARG A 248 -18.21 -13.34 6.11
CA ARG A 248 -17.42 -12.47 7.00
C ARG A 248 -17.20 -11.07 6.44
N VAL A 249 -17.49 -10.85 5.15
CA VAL A 249 -17.27 -9.57 4.47
C VAL A 249 -18.40 -8.60 4.82
N ARG A 250 -18.05 -7.41 5.26
CA ARG A 250 -19.03 -6.38 5.62
C ARG A 250 -19.77 -5.84 4.39
N LEU A 251 -21.08 -5.73 4.46
CA LEU A 251 -21.91 -5.20 3.36
C LEU A 251 -21.62 -3.74 2.98
N LYS A 252 -21.02 -2.96 3.89
CA LYS A 252 -20.58 -1.58 3.64
C LYS A 252 -19.11 -1.47 3.18
N SER A 253 -18.44 -2.60 2.95
CA SER A 253 -17.07 -2.67 2.46
C SER A 253 -16.99 -2.30 0.98
N LEU A 254 -15.83 -1.81 0.55
CA LEU A 254 -15.48 -1.68 -0.88
C LEU A 254 -15.46 -3.03 -1.61
N HIS A 255 -15.39 -4.12 -0.86
CA HIS A 255 -15.35 -5.50 -1.37
C HIS A 255 -16.71 -6.20 -1.34
N ALA A 256 -17.76 -5.52 -0.88
CA ALA A 256 -19.09 -6.11 -0.69
C ALA A 256 -19.68 -6.69 -1.99
N ASN A 257 -19.55 -6.00 -3.13
CA ASN A 257 -20.11 -6.46 -4.39
C ASN A 257 -19.49 -7.79 -4.83
N LYS A 258 -18.15 -7.92 -4.75
CA LYS A 258 -17.47 -9.19 -5.04
C LYS A 258 -17.87 -10.29 -4.05
N ALA A 259 -18.03 -9.97 -2.78
CA ALA A 259 -18.48 -10.94 -1.79
C ALA A 259 -19.90 -11.44 -2.05
N LEU A 260 -20.82 -10.55 -2.39
CA LEU A 260 -22.20 -10.90 -2.74
C LEU A 260 -22.26 -11.77 -4.00
N LEU A 261 -21.49 -11.43 -5.04
CA LEU A 261 -21.41 -12.22 -6.26
C LEU A 261 -20.92 -13.65 -5.96
N GLY A 262 -19.78 -13.77 -5.29
CA GLY A 262 -19.21 -15.08 -4.92
C GLY A 262 -20.10 -15.88 -3.98
N PHE A 263 -20.82 -15.22 -3.05
CA PHE A 263 -21.79 -15.87 -2.19
C PHE A 263 -22.94 -16.49 -3.01
N GLY A 264 -23.44 -15.75 -3.99
CA GLY A 264 -24.47 -16.29 -4.91
C GLY A 264 -23.97 -17.52 -5.67
N TRP A 265 -22.73 -17.51 -6.17
CA TRP A 265 -22.12 -18.68 -6.81
C TRP A 265 -21.96 -19.86 -5.86
N ALA A 266 -21.51 -19.60 -4.62
CA ALA A 266 -21.39 -20.65 -3.60
C ALA A 266 -22.75 -21.29 -3.28
N ALA A 267 -23.80 -20.47 -3.13
CA ALA A 267 -25.15 -20.97 -2.88
C ALA A 267 -25.71 -21.76 -4.09
N ALA A 268 -25.47 -21.29 -5.32
CA ALA A 268 -25.86 -22.02 -6.54
C ALA A 268 -25.16 -23.37 -6.65
N ALA A 269 -23.86 -23.42 -6.36
CA ALA A 269 -23.10 -24.69 -6.35
C ALA A 269 -23.57 -25.66 -5.26
N LEU A 270 -24.13 -25.15 -4.16
CA LEU A 270 -24.77 -25.94 -3.11
C LEU A 270 -26.21 -26.38 -3.46
N LYS A 271 -26.69 -26.06 -4.66
CA LYS A 271 -28.05 -26.32 -5.13
C LYS A 271 -29.11 -25.57 -4.29
N GLU A 272 -28.79 -24.40 -3.82
CA GLU A 272 -29.67 -23.49 -3.06
C GLU A 272 -30.06 -22.24 -3.92
N PRO A 273 -30.80 -22.41 -5.05
CA PRO A 273 -31.02 -21.32 -6.02
C PRO A 273 -31.78 -20.13 -5.42
N LYS A 274 -32.69 -20.37 -4.48
CA LYS A 274 -33.43 -19.31 -3.81
C LYS A 274 -32.48 -18.43 -2.97
N LEU A 275 -31.46 -19.03 -2.35
CA LEU A 275 -30.47 -18.30 -1.56
C LEU A 275 -29.50 -17.55 -2.49
N ALA A 276 -29.14 -18.13 -3.64
CA ALA A 276 -28.28 -17.48 -4.62
C ALA A 276 -28.89 -16.20 -5.21
N LEU A 277 -30.20 -16.20 -5.44
CA LEU A 277 -30.92 -15.04 -5.99
C LEU A 277 -30.88 -13.81 -5.07
N VAL A 278 -30.83 -13.98 -3.74
CA VAL A 278 -30.87 -12.86 -2.79
C VAL A 278 -29.71 -11.87 -3.01
N PRO A 279 -28.43 -12.28 -2.98
CA PRO A 279 -27.33 -11.37 -3.22
C PRO A 279 -27.26 -10.87 -4.68
N TRP A 280 -27.65 -11.67 -5.65
CA TRP A 280 -27.66 -11.24 -7.04
C TRP A 280 -28.74 -10.20 -7.34
N LEU A 281 -29.94 -10.31 -6.80
CA LEU A 281 -30.97 -9.27 -6.89
C LEU A 281 -30.53 -7.97 -6.22
N GLU A 282 -29.88 -8.04 -5.07
CA GLU A 282 -29.28 -6.88 -4.43
C GLU A 282 -28.21 -6.22 -5.31
N LEU A 283 -27.31 -7.03 -5.93
CA LEU A 283 -26.30 -6.54 -6.85
C LEU A 283 -26.90 -5.91 -8.13
N ALA A 284 -27.96 -6.50 -8.67
CA ALA A 284 -28.61 -5.99 -9.88
C ALA A 284 -29.22 -4.58 -9.68
N GLN A 285 -29.48 -4.17 -8.43
CA GLN A 285 -29.98 -2.84 -8.06
C GLN A 285 -28.84 -1.84 -7.81
N ARG A 286 -27.58 -2.29 -7.71
CA ARG A 286 -26.42 -1.45 -7.46
C ARG A 286 -25.91 -0.80 -8.74
N ASP A 287 -24.87 0.02 -8.60
CA ASP A 287 -24.28 0.78 -9.71
C ASP A 287 -23.85 -0.14 -10.86
N VAL A 288 -24.34 0.17 -12.06
CA VAL A 288 -24.04 -0.56 -13.32
C VAL A 288 -22.59 -0.48 -13.75
N GLY A 289 -21.80 0.44 -13.17
CA GLY A 289 -20.36 0.56 -13.44
C GLY A 289 -19.50 -0.50 -12.73
N ASP A 290 -20.07 -1.26 -11.79
CA ASP A 290 -19.36 -2.32 -11.08
C ASP A 290 -19.48 -3.67 -11.82
N SER A 291 -18.34 -4.31 -12.09
CA SER A 291 -18.30 -5.58 -12.84
C SER A 291 -19.09 -6.70 -12.16
N ALA A 292 -19.11 -6.77 -10.84
CA ALA A 292 -19.88 -7.76 -10.09
C ALA A 292 -21.39 -7.52 -10.22
N ALA A 293 -21.82 -6.25 -10.29
CA ALA A 293 -23.21 -5.90 -10.51
C ALA A 293 -23.68 -6.23 -11.95
N LEU A 294 -22.79 -6.08 -12.93
CA LEU A 294 -23.07 -6.49 -14.33
C LEU A 294 -23.18 -8.00 -14.45
N GLU A 295 -22.34 -8.76 -13.78
CA GLU A 295 -22.33 -10.23 -13.84
C GLU A 295 -23.52 -10.87 -13.11
N ALA A 296 -24.12 -10.17 -12.14
CA ALA A 296 -25.30 -10.62 -11.40
C ALA A 296 -26.63 -10.47 -12.16
N ARG A 297 -26.65 -9.79 -13.31
CA ARG A 297 -27.82 -9.56 -14.18
C ARG A 297 -28.00 -10.66 -15.20
#